data_4d4ae8f92d14f280ea646b97a2fcaa7e
#
_entry.id   4d4ae8f92d14f280ea646b97a2fcaa7e
#
_cell.length_a   1.000
_cell.length_b   1.000
_cell.length_c   1.000
_cell.angle_alpha   90.00
_cell.angle_beta   90.00
_cell.angle_gamma   90.00
#
_symmetry.space_group_name_H-M   'P 1'
#
loop_
_entity.id
_entity.type
_entity.pdbx_description
1 polymer ?
#
loop_
_entity_poly.entity_id
_entity_poly.type
_entity_poly.pdbx_seq_one_letter_code
_entity_poly.pdbx_strand_id
1 'polypeptide(L)'
;VIDMVTEADMVLFNRCTPDMPLSGWKRSIRAVNRMCEIVFEDERGEELEVEDILPYSLDSDHLELEDDDYGIWYIDIQDHPERYEGKTVTFKAQAMTSMKLPKGTFIPGRNAMTCCVDDIRFFGFLCKYDRSRSLRKGEWVTVTAQIRWEHAAVYEGEGVVLYAQSVEKAEPPKDPLVYFR
;
A
#
# COMPACT_ATOMS: atom_id res chain seq x y z
N VAL A 1 17.51 -6.26 -11.09
CA VAL A 1 16.22 -6.01 -11.77
C VAL A 1 15.52 -4.80 -11.15
N ILE A 2 15.38 -4.71 -9.82
CA ILE A 2 14.69 -3.58 -9.16
C ILE A 2 15.37 -2.25 -9.46
N ASP A 3 16.68 -2.15 -9.38
CA ASP A 3 17.42 -0.91 -9.68
C ASP A 3 17.10 -0.38 -11.09
N MET A 4 16.90 -1.28 -12.05
CA MET A 4 16.49 -0.90 -13.42
C MET A 4 15.07 -0.34 -13.47
N VAL A 5 14.17 -0.91 -12.67
CA VAL A 5 12.75 -0.49 -12.62
C VAL A 5 12.58 0.83 -11.86
N THR A 6 13.41 1.09 -10.85
CA THR A 6 13.31 2.28 -10.00
C THR A 6 13.43 3.59 -10.79
N GLU A 7 14.22 3.60 -11.86
CA GLU A 7 14.47 4.77 -12.72
C GLU A 7 13.88 4.64 -14.13
N ALA A 8 13.08 3.59 -14.38
CA ALA A 8 12.50 3.37 -15.70
C ALA A 8 11.28 4.27 -15.92
N ASP A 9 11.19 4.91 -17.08
CA ASP A 9 9.98 5.60 -17.52
C ASP A 9 8.89 4.62 -17.94
N MET A 10 9.31 3.47 -18.51
CA MET A 10 8.41 2.41 -19.01
C MET A 10 8.99 1.03 -18.75
N VAL A 11 8.14 0.07 -18.42
CA VAL A 11 8.43 -1.36 -18.40
C VAL A 11 7.47 -2.08 -19.33
N LEU A 12 8.01 -2.74 -20.35
CA LEU A 12 7.27 -3.54 -21.30
C LEU A 12 7.47 -5.03 -21.01
N PHE A 13 6.38 -5.73 -20.79
CA PHE A 13 6.35 -7.20 -20.76
C PHE A 13 5.79 -7.70 -22.09
N ASN A 14 6.57 -8.48 -22.81
CA ASN A 14 6.15 -9.08 -24.08
C ASN A 14 5.81 -10.57 -23.92
N ARG A 15 5.06 -11.11 -24.88
CA ARG A 15 4.63 -12.52 -24.91
C ARG A 15 3.86 -12.93 -23.65
N CYS A 16 3.07 -12.00 -23.12
CA CYS A 16 2.20 -12.28 -21.99
C CYS A 16 1.01 -13.13 -22.40
N THR A 17 0.56 -13.96 -21.46
CA THR A 17 -0.68 -14.73 -21.61
C THR A 17 -1.63 -14.44 -20.44
N PRO A 18 -2.95 -14.59 -20.60
CA PRO A 18 -3.93 -14.25 -19.56
C PRO A 18 -3.79 -15.08 -18.26
N ASP A 19 -3.11 -16.23 -18.32
CA ASP A 19 -2.86 -17.10 -17.16
C ASP A 19 -1.63 -16.67 -16.33
N MET A 20 -0.85 -15.70 -16.81
CA MET A 20 0.26 -15.13 -16.06
C MET A 20 -0.22 -14.19 -14.96
N PRO A 21 0.51 -14.07 -13.83
CA PRO A 21 0.11 -13.19 -12.72
C PRO A 21 0.42 -11.70 -12.99
N LEU A 22 -0.12 -11.18 -14.09
CA LEU A 22 0.20 -9.84 -14.61
C LEU A 22 -0.14 -8.72 -13.62
N SER A 23 -1.27 -8.83 -12.92
CA SER A 23 -1.67 -7.88 -11.89
C SER A 23 -0.68 -7.83 -10.71
N GLY A 24 -0.16 -8.99 -10.31
CA GLY A 24 0.89 -9.07 -9.28
C GLY A 24 2.20 -8.40 -9.72
N TRP A 25 2.60 -8.59 -10.99
CA TRP A 25 3.79 -7.92 -11.53
C TRP A 25 3.59 -6.41 -11.62
N LYS A 26 2.43 -5.95 -12.07
CA LYS A 26 2.06 -4.53 -12.12
C LYS A 26 2.19 -3.90 -10.73
N ARG A 27 1.58 -4.52 -9.69
CA ARG A 27 1.65 -4.01 -8.31
C ARG A 27 3.08 -3.99 -7.77
N SER A 28 3.88 -5.01 -8.05
CA SER A 28 5.29 -5.06 -7.61
C SER A 28 6.12 -3.92 -8.19
N ILE A 29 5.88 -3.55 -9.47
CA ILE A 29 6.52 -2.40 -10.10
C ILE A 29 5.99 -1.10 -9.48
N ARG A 30 4.68 -0.94 -9.32
CA ARG A 30 4.06 0.24 -8.69
C ARG A 30 4.58 0.49 -7.27
N ALA A 31 4.87 -0.56 -6.50
CA ALA A 31 5.46 -0.44 -5.17
C ALA A 31 6.86 0.19 -5.18
N VAL A 32 7.60 0.04 -6.29
CA VAL A 32 8.97 0.55 -6.44
C VAL A 32 9.00 1.86 -7.21
N ASN A 33 8.21 1.98 -8.27
CA ASN A 33 8.16 3.13 -9.16
C ASN A 33 6.72 3.41 -9.60
N ARG A 34 6.09 4.36 -8.91
CA ARG A 34 4.69 4.73 -9.17
C ARG A 34 4.46 5.41 -10.50
N MET A 35 5.47 6.10 -11.03
CA MET A 35 5.36 6.88 -12.27
C MET A 35 5.68 6.07 -13.51
N CYS A 36 6.18 4.84 -13.36
CA CYS A 36 6.54 3.97 -14.45
C CYS A 36 5.31 3.59 -15.28
N GLU A 37 5.36 3.76 -16.59
CA GLU A 37 4.37 3.19 -17.50
C GLU A 37 4.58 1.67 -17.59
N ILE A 38 3.52 0.88 -17.46
CA ILE A 38 3.59 -0.58 -17.47
C ILE A 38 2.70 -1.10 -18.58
N VAL A 39 3.32 -1.74 -19.56
CA VAL A 39 2.66 -2.29 -20.76
C VAL A 39 2.85 -3.79 -20.80
N PHE A 40 1.76 -4.51 -21.04
CA PHE A 40 1.77 -5.95 -21.27
C PHE A 40 1.32 -6.22 -22.70
N GLU A 41 2.14 -6.94 -23.47
CA GLU A 41 1.84 -7.33 -24.84
C GLU A 41 1.77 -8.85 -24.98
N ASP A 42 0.87 -9.32 -25.81
CA ASP A 42 0.77 -10.72 -26.18
C ASP A 42 1.88 -11.14 -27.19
N GLU A 43 1.80 -12.37 -27.71
CA GLU A 43 2.74 -12.87 -28.73
C GLU A 43 2.68 -12.14 -30.06
N ARG A 44 1.59 -11.41 -30.32
CA ARG A 44 1.37 -10.63 -31.54
C ARG A 44 1.76 -9.16 -31.39
N GLY A 45 2.13 -8.74 -30.17
CA GLY A 45 2.40 -7.35 -29.84
C GLY A 45 1.12 -6.53 -29.62
N GLU A 46 -0.01 -7.18 -29.34
CA GLU A 46 -1.25 -6.50 -28.96
C GLU A 46 -1.24 -6.28 -27.44
N GLU A 47 -1.61 -5.06 -27.02
CA GLU A 47 -1.66 -4.70 -25.61
C GLU A 47 -2.77 -5.47 -24.87
N LEU A 48 -2.41 -6.03 -23.73
CA LEU A 48 -3.32 -6.72 -22.82
C LEU A 48 -3.76 -5.77 -21.71
N GLU A 49 -5.07 -5.57 -21.58
CA GLU A 49 -5.64 -4.90 -20.43
C GLU A 49 -5.56 -5.83 -19.20
N VAL A 50 -4.94 -5.34 -18.14
CA VAL A 50 -4.81 -6.06 -16.87
C VAL A 50 -5.75 -5.43 -15.85
N GLU A 51 -6.86 -6.12 -15.58
CA GLU A 51 -7.78 -5.72 -14.52
C GLU A 51 -7.19 -6.06 -13.14
N ASP A 52 -7.21 -5.08 -12.24
CA ASP A 52 -6.88 -5.28 -10.84
C ASP A 52 -8.12 -5.78 -10.09
N ILE A 53 -8.21 -7.10 -9.90
CA ILE A 53 -9.25 -7.71 -9.08
C ILE A 53 -8.91 -7.47 -7.61
N LEU A 54 -9.79 -6.76 -6.91
CA LEU A 54 -9.66 -6.51 -5.48
C LEU A 54 -10.22 -7.70 -4.68
N PRO A 55 -9.52 -8.18 -3.64
CA PRO A 55 -9.99 -9.28 -2.79
C PRO A 55 -11.09 -8.85 -1.80
N TYR A 56 -11.38 -7.57 -1.70
CA TYR A 56 -12.38 -6.96 -0.82
C TYR A 56 -13.38 -6.12 -1.62
N SER A 57 -14.59 -5.93 -1.07
CA SER A 57 -15.62 -5.09 -1.70
C SER A 57 -15.44 -3.61 -1.35
N LEU A 58 -15.63 -2.75 -2.34
CA LEU A 58 -15.69 -1.31 -2.18
C LEU A 58 -17.12 -0.77 -1.97
N ASP A 59 -18.13 -1.63 -1.95
CA ASP A 59 -19.54 -1.21 -1.79
C ASP A 59 -19.82 -0.71 -0.36
N SER A 60 -19.05 -1.17 0.61
CA SER A 60 -19.15 -0.74 2.00
C SER A 60 -18.39 0.55 2.26
N ASP A 61 -18.92 1.39 3.16
CA ASP A 61 -18.20 2.54 3.70
C ASP A 61 -17.12 2.14 4.72
N HIS A 62 -17.13 0.90 5.17
CA HIS A 62 -16.13 0.32 6.07
C HIS A 62 -15.46 -0.88 5.41
N LEU A 63 -14.16 -0.80 5.25
CA LEU A 63 -13.30 -1.84 4.71
C LEU A 63 -12.58 -2.56 5.86
N GLU A 64 -12.74 -3.86 5.95
CA GLU A 64 -11.93 -4.71 6.83
C GLU A 64 -10.92 -5.45 5.97
N LEU A 65 -9.64 -5.14 6.14
CA LEU A 65 -8.58 -5.76 5.37
C LEU A 65 -8.03 -6.97 6.11
N GLU A 66 -8.01 -8.09 5.42
CA GLU A 66 -7.24 -9.25 5.85
C GLU A 66 -5.73 -8.99 5.73
N ASP A 67 -4.93 -9.81 6.41
CA ASP A 67 -3.47 -9.61 6.43
C ASP A 67 -2.84 -9.64 5.03
N ASP A 68 -3.35 -10.46 4.12
CA ASP A 68 -2.86 -10.62 2.74
C ASP A 68 -3.32 -9.48 1.81
N ASP A 69 -4.37 -8.74 2.17
CA ASP A 69 -4.95 -7.69 1.34
C ASP A 69 -4.19 -6.37 1.43
N TYR A 70 -3.38 -6.20 2.49
CA TYR A 70 -2.71 -4.93 2.79
C TYR A 70 -1.89 -4.40 1.61
N GLY A 71 -1.14 -5.25 0.94
CA GLY A 71 -0.30 -4.85 -0.19
C GLY A 71 -1.12 -4.38 -1.39
N ILE A 72 -2.19 -5.08 -1.71
CA ILE A 72 -3.11 -4.73 -2.80
C ILE A 72 -3.78 -3.38 -2.49
N TRP A 73 -4.33 -3.25 -1.28
CA TRP A 73 -4.93 -2.00 -0.82
C TRP A 73 -3.95 -0.83 -0.86
N TYR A 74 -2.71 -1.04 -0.38
CA TYR A 74 -1.70 0.02 -0.34
C TYR A 74 -1.39 0.60 -1.73
N ILE A 75 -1.40 -0.22 -2.77
CA ILE A 75 -1.18 0.23 -4.15
C ILE A 75 -2.45 0.85 -4.73
N ASP A 76 -3.59 0.14 -4.65
CA ASP A 76 -4.84 0.58 -5.28
C ASP A 76 -5.33 1.93 -4.74
N ILE A 77 -5.23 2.18 -3.43
CA ILE A 77 -5.64 3.46 -2.84
C ILE A 77 -4.81 4.65 -3.34
N GLN A 78 -3.57 4.42 -3.76
CA GLN A 78 -2.73 5.48 -4.31
C GLN A 78 -2.98 5.71 -5.80
N ASP A 79 -3.34 4.67 -6.53
CA ASP A 79 -3.65 4.73 -7.95
C ASP A 79 -5.10 5.22 -8.17
N HIS A 80 -6.01 4.92 -7.24
CA HIS A 80 -7.44 5.23 -7.30
C HIS A 80 -7.97 5.81 -5.99
N PRO A 81 -7.44 6.96 -5.51
CA PRO A 81 -7.84 7.54 -4.22
C PRO A 81 -9.32 7.88 -4.13
N GLU A 82 -9.96 8.20 -5.25
CA GLU A 82 -11.38 8.52 -5.36
C GLU A 82 -12.31 7.38 -4.89
N ARG A 83 -11.83 6.13 -4.98
CA ARG A 83 -12.59 4.95 -4.53
C ARG A 83 -12.69 4.84 -3.02
N TYR A 84 -11.75 5.47 -2.30
CA TYR A 84 -11.51 5.31 -0.87
C TYR A 84 -11.80 6.57 -0.03
N GLU A 85 -11.89 7.73 -0.67
CA GLU A 85 -12.09 9.01 0.00
C GLU A 85 -13.31 8.98 0.91
N GLY A 86 -13.12 9.30 2.19
CA GLY A 86 -14.15 9.33 3.21
C GLY A 86 -14.53 7.97 3.82
N LYS A 87 -14.10 6.85 3.23
CA LYS A 87 -14.34 5.51 3.79
C LYS A 87 -13.53 5.29 5.06
N THR A 88 -13.99 4.35 5.88
CA THR A 88 -13.25 3.86 7.05
C THR A 88 -12.55 2.56 6.69
N VAL A 89 -11.33 2.37 7.16
CA VAL A 89 -10.57 1.14 6.98
C VAL A 89 -10.12 0.59 8.33
N THR A 90 -10.21 -0.72 8.50
CA THR A 90 -9.63 -1.45 9.64
C THR A 90 -8.58 -2.42 9.13
N PHE A 91 -7.38 -2.34 9.67
CA PHE A 91 -6.26 -3.19 9.27
C PHE A 91 -5.25 -3.36 10.41
N LYS A 92 -4.45 -4.41 10.31
CA LYS A 92 -3.34 -4.69 11.23
C LYS A 92 -2.03 -4.14 10.68
N ALA A 93 -1.27 -3.43 11.52
CA ALA A 93 -0.02 -2.79 11.13
C ALA A 93 0.98 -2.71 12.29
N GLN A 94 2.22 -2.40 11.96
CA GLN A 94 3.23 -1.98 12.93
C GLN A 94 3.20 -0.45 13.06
N ALA A 95 3.25 0.04 14.29
CA ALA A 95 3.32 1.47 14.55
C ALA A 95 4.75 1.99 14.32
N MET A 96 4.94 2.82 13.32
CA MET A 96 6.19 3.56 13.12
C MET A 96 6.04 4.95 13.73
N THR A 97 6.78 5.18 14.82
CA THR A 97 6.83 6.46 15.53
C THR A 97 8.20 7.09 15.33
N SER A 98 8.25 8.41 15.14
CA SER A 98 9.50 9.16 14.99
C SER A 98 9.33 10.60 15.50
N MET A 99 10.38 11.16 16.08
CA MET A 99 10.41 12.58 16.46
C MET A 99 10.39 13.54 15.24
N LYS A 100 10.67 13.02 14.05
CA LYS A 100 10.62 13.78 12.80
C LYS A 100 9.20 13.91 12.25
N LEU A 101 8.25 13.06 12.71
CA LEU A 101 6.86 13.16 12.31
C LEU A 101 6.16 14.32 13.03
N PRO A 102 5.13 14.91 12.42
CA PRO A 102 4.32 15.93 13.08
C PRO A 102 3.74 15.42 14.40
N LYS A 103 3.57 16.32 15.37
CA LYS A 103 2.94 15.95 16.65
C LYS A 103 1.54 15.40 16.43
N GLY A 104 1.15 14.38 17.20
CA GLY A 104 -0.16 13.75 17.05
C GLY A 104 -0.27 12.87 15.82
N THR A 105 0.86 12.39 15.27
CA THR A 105 0.87 11.47 14.13
C THR A 105 1.79 10.29 14.35
N PHE A 106 1.56 9.22 13.61
CA PHE A 106 2.43 8.06 13.45
C PHE A 106 2.20 7.46 12.05
N ILE A 107 2.95 6.47 11.66
CA ILE A 107 2.74 5.74 10.41
C ILE A 107 2.42 4.29 10.73
N PRO A 108 1.14 3.87 10.68
CA PRO A 108 0.79 2.46 10.65
C PRO A 108 1.17 1.87 9.31
N GLY A 109 1.94 0.82 9.31
CA GLY A 109 2.40 0.21 8.07
C GLY A 109 2.91 -1.20 8.26
N ARG A 110 3.37 -1.79 7.18
CA ARG A 110 3.93 -3.14 7.16
C ARG A 110 5.20 -3.19 6.33
N ASN A 111 6.08 -4.11 6.70
CA ASN A 111 7.22 -4.45 5.85
C ASN A 111 6.73 -5.28 4.68
N ALA A 112 7.11 -4.90 3.47
CA ALA A 112 6.79 -5.63 2.26
C ALA A 112 8.05 -5.97 1.48
N MET A 113 8.03 -7.15 0.88
CA MET A 113 9.08 -7.62 -0.02
C MET A 113 8.59 -7.46 -1.46
N THR A 114 9.34 -6.68 -2.25
CA THR A 114 8.99 -6.43 -3.65
C THR A 114 9.56 -7.49 -4.60
N CYS A 115 10.79 -7.93 -4.37
CA CYS A 115 11.47 -8.87 -5.25
C CYS A 115 12.30 -9.90 -4.47
N CYS A 116 13.10 -9.47 -3.49
CA CYS A 116 13.95 -10.35 -2.69
C CYS A 116 14.15 -9.80 -1.28
N VAL A 117 14.81 -10.57 -0.43
CA VAL A 117 14.99 -10.24 0.99
C VAL A 117 15.73 -8.91 1.19
N ASP A 118 16.59 -8.52 0.26
CA ASP A 118 17.35 -7.26 0.33
C ASP A 118 16.49 -6.03 0.02
N ASP A 119 15.29 -6.23 -0.52
CA ASP A 119 14.35 -5.17 -0.91
C ASP A 119 13.16 -5.01 0.05
N ILE A 120 13.32 -5.45 1.28
CA ILE A 120 12.28 -5.26 2.30
C ILE A 120 12.23 -3.78 2.68
N ARG A 121 11.06 -3.16 2.47
CA ARG A 121 10.79 -1.77 2.82
C ARG A 121 9.52 -1.66 3.65
N PHE A 122 9.46 -0.60 4.45
CA PHE A 122 8.27 -0.29 5.24
C PHE A 122 7.31 0.58 4.43
N PHE A 123 6.07 0.13 4.29
CA PHE A 123 5.00 0.80 3.56
C PHE A 123 3.87 1.15 4.53
N GLY A 124 3.49 2.42 4.54
CA GLY A 124 2.41 2.92 5.39
C GLY A 124 2.04 4.35 5.06
N PHE A 125 0.95 4.82 5.61
CA PHE A 125 0.45 6.18 5.41
C PHE A 125 0.53 6.99 6.70
N LEU A 126 0.65 8.30 6.57
CA LEU A 126 0.54 9.21 7.71
C LEU A 126 -0.82 9.03 8.38
N CYS A 127 -0.81 8.84 9.69
CA CYS A 127 -2.03 8.68 10.48
C CYS A 127 -2.07 9.71 11.60
N LYS A 128 -3.12 10.50 11.64
CA LYS A 128 -3.40 11.45 12.71
C LYS A 128 -4.04 10.70 13.89
N TYR A 129 -3.41 10.80 15.04
CA TYR A 129 -3.85 10.14 16.28
C TYR A 129 -3.29 10.87 17.50
N ASP A 130 -4.14 11.52 18.28
CA ASP A 130 -3.72 12.38 19.40
C ASP A 130 -2.86 11.65 20.43
N ARG A 131 -3.13 10.35 20.65
CA ARG A 131 -2.37 9.51 21.57
C ARG A 131 -1.17 8.79 20.92
N SER A 132 -0.68 9.26 19.78
CA SER A 132 0.45 8.65 19.07
C SER A 132 1.71 8.48 19.93
N ARG A 133 1.90 9.33 20.94
CA ARG A 133 3.03 9.23 21.89
C ARG A 133 2.95 8.03 22.83
N SER A 134 1.81 7.42 23.00
CA SER A 134 1.65 6.20 23.81
C SER A 134 2.05 4.94 23.04
N LEU A 135 2.22 5.05 21.74
CA LEU A 135 2.60 3.93 20.88
C LEU A 135 4.10 3.66 20.94
N ARG A 136 4.47 2.41 20.98
CA ARG A 136 5.88 1.98 20.90
C ARG A 136 6.25 1.71 19.45
N LYS A 137 7.43 2.14 19.04
CA LYS A 137 7.94 1.86 17.70
C LYS A 137 8.00 0.36 17.45
N GLY A 138 7.34 -0.07 16.37
CA GLY A 138 7.34 -1.47 15.92
C GLY A 138 6.29 -2.35 16.59
N GLU A 139 5.50 -1.83 17.56
CA GLU A 139 4.41 -2.64 18.13
C GLU A 139 3.30 -2.89 17.11
N TRP A 140 2.69 -4.06 17.20
CA TRP A 140 1.55 -4.42 16.37
C TRP A 140 0.27 -3.81 16.92
N VAL A 141 -0.49 -3.20 16.03
CA VAL A 141 -1.76 -2.54 16.34
C VAL A 141 -2.79 -2.87 15.27
N THR A 142 -4.05 -2.92 15.69
CA THR A 142 -5.20 -2.82 14.80
C THR A 142 -5.63 -1.37 14.75
N VAL A 143 -5.66 -0.81 13.56
CA VAL A 143 -6.03 0.59 13.32
C VAL A 143 -7.36 0.62 12.60
N THR A 144 -8.32 1.39 13.15
CA THR A 144 -9.54 1.79 12.45
C THR A 144 -9.45 3.29 12.20
N ALA A 145 -9.48 3.69 10.93
CA ALA A 145 -9.24 5.08 10.55
C ALA A 145 -10.09 5.48 9.34
N GLN A 146 -10.49 6.76 9.30
CA GLN A 146 -11.08 7.36 8.12
C GLN A 146 -9.97 7.75 7.14
N ILE A 147 -10.21 7.49 5.87
CA ILE A 147 -9.30 7.80 4.76
C ILE A 147 -9.61 9.20 4.23
N ARG A 148 -8.56 10.00 4.01
CA ARG A 148 -8.64 11.30 3.34
C ARG A 148 -7.50 11.44 2.34
N TRP A 149 -7.78 12.11 1.25
CA TRP A 149 -6.77 12.55 0.29
C TRP A 149 -6.52 14.03 0.51
N GLU A 150 -5.37 14.37 1.07
CA GLU A 150 -5.06 15.76 1.42
C GLU A 150 -3.57 16.07 1.34
N HIS A 151 -3.24 17.36 1.35
CA HIS A 151 -1.86 17.81 1.42
C HIS A 151 -1.23 17.46 2.76
N ALA A 152 -0.06 16.83 2.72
CA ALA A 152 0.73 16.56 3.91
C ALA A 152 2.21 16.90 3.69
N ALA A 153 2.79 17.63 4.64
CA ALA A 153 4.19 18.07 4.53
C ALA A 153 5.18 16.90 4.40
N VAL A 154 4.87 15.75 4.96
CA VAL A 154 5.70 14.53 4.85
C VAL A 154 5.74 13.95 3.44
N TYR A 155 4.78 14.30 2.58
CA TYR A 155 4.69 13.87 1.18
C TYR A 155 5.17 14.94 0.20
N GLU A 156 5.41 16.17 0.71
CA GLU A 156 5.67 17.36 -0.11
C GLU A 156 4.58 17.62 -1.16
N GLY A 157 3.36 17.12 -0.90
CA GLY A 157 2.22 17.17 -1.80
C GLY A 157 0.98 16.52 -1.22
N GLU A 158 0.06 16.14 -2.10
CA GLU A 158 -1.16 15.43 -1.73
C GLU A 158 -0.93 13.92 -1.62
N GLY A 159 -1.67 13.28 -0.72
CA GLY A 159 -1.59 11.85 -0.52
C GLY A 159 -2.59 11.35 0.52
N VAL A 160 -2.53 10.05 0.78
CA VAL A 160 -3.40 9.39 1.74
C VAL A 160 -3.02 9.79 3.16
N VAL A 161 -3.96 10.37 3.89
CA VAL A 161 -3.84 10.65 5.33
C VAL A 161 -4.97 9.92 6.05
N LEU A 162 -4.60 9.15 7.06
CA LEU A 162 -5.53 8.41 7.89
C LEU A 162 -5.87 9.22 9.15
N TYR A 163 -7.13 9.18 9.54
CA TYR A 163 -7.63 9.79 10.78
C TYR A 163 -8.09 8.67 11.70
N ALA A 164 -7.25 8.29 12.66
CA ALA A 164 -7.54 7.18 13.54
C ALA A 164 -8.76 7.45 14.41
N GLN A 165 -9.71 6.53 14.35
CA GLN A 165 -10.86 6.45 15.26
C GLN A 165 -10.51 5.55 16.46
N SER A 166 -9.81 4.44 16.21
CA SER A 166 -9.24 3.58 17.25
C SER A 166 -7.87 3.03 16.84
N VAL A 167 -7.02 2.81 17.84
CA VAL A 167 -5.73 2.11 17.71
C VAL A 167 -5.64 1.17 18.91
N GLU A 168 -5.70 -0.12 18.65
CA GLU A 168 -5.70 -1.16 19.67
C GLU A 168 -4.48 -2.05 19.50
N LYS A 169 -3.92 -2.53 20.62
CA LYS A 169 -2.80 -3.46 20.57
C LYS A 169 -3.23 -4.77 19.92
N ALA A 170 -2.40 -5.29 19.03
CA ALA A 170 -2.65 -6.54 18.32
C ALA A 170 -1.49 -7.51 18.43
N GLU A 171 -1.78 -8.79 18.20
CA GLU A 171 -0.72 -9.79 17.99
C GLU A 171 -0.23 -9.72 16.53
N PRO A 172 1.04 -10.07 16.28
CA PRO A 172 1.57 -10.18 14.94
C PRO A 172 0.71 -11.12 14.06
N PRO A 173 0.57 -10.83 12.76
CA PRO A 173 -0.02 -11.79 11.84
C PRO A 173 0.87 -13.04 11.71
N LYS A 174 0.32 -14.12 11.15
CA LYS A 174 1.07 -15.36 10.91
C LYS A 174 2.27 -15.12 9.99
N ASP A 175 2.08 -14.32 8.94
CA ASP A 175 3.16 -13.80 8.10
C ASP A 175 3.25 -12.28 8.29
N PRO A 176 4.33 -11.77 8.89
CA PRO A 176 4.50 -10.34 9.09
C PRO A 176 4.88 -9.58 7.82
N LEU A 177 5.37 -10.27 6.79
CA LEU A 177 5.71 -9.69 5.50
C LEU A 177 4.48 -9.61 4.59
N VAL A 178 4.44 -8.56 3.82
CA VAL A 178 3.45 -8.32 2.78
C VAL A 178 4.06 -8.58 1.41
N TYR A 179 3.25 -9.08 0.50
CA TYR A 179 3.60 -9.30 -0.89
C TYR A 179 2.58 -8.62 -1.80
N PHE A 180 3.00 -8.14 -2.96
CA PHE A 180 2.14 -7.46 -3.94
C PHE A 180 1.60 -8.42 -5.02
N ARG A 181 1.16 -9.61 -4.62
CA ARG A 181 0.73 -10.69 -5.54
C ARG A 181 -0.75 -10.60 -5.87
#